data_ff7c0fd862f3df680f7e4763fa7bc763
#
_entry.id   ff7c0fd862f3df680f7e4763fa7bc763
#
_cell.length_a   1.000
_cell.length_b   1.000
_cell.length_c   1.000
_cell.angle_alpha   90.00
_cell.angle_beta   90.00
_cell.angle_gamma   90.00
#
_symmetry.space_group_name_H-M   'P 1'
#
loop_
_entity.id
_entity.type
_entity.pdbx_description
1 polymer ?
#
loop_
_entity_poly.entity_id
_entity_poly.type
_entity_poly.pdbx_seq_one_letter_code
_entity_poly.pdbx_strand_id
1 'polypeptide(L)'
;MGCDLHGFVERKNEMGQWEYAPGFHPFDWRSYRLYGWLAGVRNYSAVTPLSKPRGLPGDASASLKEKYNDDDDYHSASWVSLEELLEFDYDAMVEDRRVSTPHTGNATCAPGEGETMTYREFLGKNFFEELGKLKEIGTCRVVFWFDS
;
A
#
# COMPACT_ATOMS: atom_id res chain seq x y z
N MET A 1 -14.51 -9.43 9.17
CA MET A 1 -13.19 -9.25 9.80
C MET A 1 -12.42 -8.14 9.08
N GLY A 2 -11.79 -7.27 9.83
CA GLY A 2 -10.99 -6.21 9.26
C GLY A 2 -9.64 -6.68 8.74
N CYS A 3 -9.01 -5.84 7.95
CA CYS A 3 -7.69 -6.08 7.39
C CYS A 3 -6.81 -4.87 7.66
N ASP A 4 -5.61 -5.10 8.12
CA ASP A 4 -4.63 -4.05 8.39
C ASP A 4 -3.38 -4.26 7.56
N LEU A 5 -2.73 -3.15 7.21
CA LEU A 5 -1.45 -3.14 6.51
C LEU A 5 -0.32 -2.91 7.51
N HIS A 6 0.74 -3.67 7.38
CA HIS A 6 1.99 -3.48 8.12
C HIS A 6 3.05 -3.01 7.12
N GLY A 7 3.46 -1.75 7.25
CA GLY A 7 4.41 -1.11 6.35
C GLY A 7 5.75 -0.85 7.01
N PHE A 8 6.82 -1.08 6.27
CA PHE A 8 8.18 -0.93 6.74
C PHE A 8 9.02 -0.24 5.69
N VAL A 9 9.98 0.56 6.11
CA VAL A 9 10.88 1.25 5.19
C VAL A 9 12.21 0.51 5.17
N GLU A 10 12.71 0.25 3.98
CA GLU A 10 14.10 -0.11 3.76
C GLU A 10 14.76 0.99 2.95
N ARG A 11 15.97 1.38 3.35
CA ARG A 11 16.78 2.35 2.62
C ARG A 11 18.11 1.71 2.22
N LYS A 12 18.69 2.19 1.12
CA LYS A 12 20.02 1.75 0.72
C LYS A 12 21.08 2.44 1.54
N ASN A 13 22.00 1.63 2.08
CA ASN A 13 23.19 2.15 2.75
C ASN A 13 24.29 2.52 1.73
N GLU A 14 25.42 3.00 2.23
CA GLU A 14 26.57 3.38 1.39
C GLU A 14 27.14 2.22 0.57
N MET A 15 26.95 0.99 1.03
CA MET A 15 27.41 -0.21 0.33
C MET A 15 26.38 -0.75 -0.67
N GLY A 16 25.25 -0.04 -0.86
CA GLY A 16 24.20 -0.46 -1.77
C GLY A 16 23.31 -1.58 -1.23
N GLN A 17 23.37 -1.85 0.06
CA GLN A 17 22.53 -2.87 0.70
C GLN A 17 21.29 -2.26 1.30
N TRP A 18 20.21 -3.02 1.30
CA TRP A 18 18.96 -2.59 1.92
C TRP A 18 18.99 -2.82 3.43
N GLU A 19 18.68 -1.75 4.16
CA GLU A 19 18.59 -1.77 5.62
C GLU A 19 17.21 -1.36 6.08
N TYR A 20 16.67 -2.08 7.07
CA TYR A 20 15.43 -1.68 7.73
C TYR A 20 15.65 -0.36 8.47
N ALA A 21 14.79 0.62 8.20
CA ALA A 21 14.78 1.91 8.88
C ALA A 21 13.64 1.93 9.91
N PRO A 22 13.91 1.68 11.20
CA PRO A 22 12.87 1.69 12.22
C PRO A 22 12.41 3.12 12.51
N GLY A 23 11.27 3.25 13.17
CA GLY A 23 10.74 4.53 13.61
C GLY A 23 9.71 5.15 12.69
N PHE A 24 9.53 4.61 11.49
CA PHE A 24 8.46 5.04 10.60
C PHE A 24 7.81 3.83 9.94
N HIS A 25 6.52 3.67 10.17
CA HIS A 25 5.69 2.63 9.57
C HIS A 25 4.71 3.30 8.60
N PRO A 26 5.06 3.40 7.31
CA PRO A 26 4.21 4.10 6.35
C PRO A 26 2.87 3.40 6.17
N PHE A 27 1.84 4.21 5.95
CA PHE A 27 0.50 3.75 5.63
C PHE A 27 -0.19 3.00 6.78
N ASP A 28 0.10 3.41 8.01
CA ASP A 28 -0.35 2.78 9.25
C ASP A 28 -1.78 3.21 9.65
N TRP A 29 -2.70 3.22 8.71
CA TRP A 29 -4.13 3.41 8.98
C TRP A 29 -4.94 2.49 8.07
N ARG A 30 -6.13 2.11 8.55
CA ARG A 30 -6.97 1.21 7.75
C ARG A 30 -7.61 1.97 6.59
N SER A 31 -7.22 1.65 5.36
CA SER A 31 -7.78 2.21 4.15
C SER A 31 -7.86 1.16 3.05
N TYR A 32 -9.05 0.65 2.79
CA TYR A 32 -9.24 -0.34 1.72
C TYR A 32 -9.06 0.28 0.33
N ARG A 33 -9.27 1.59 0.17
CA ARG A 33 -8.89 2.31 -1.05
C ARG A 33 -7.38 2.16 -1.31
N LEU A 34 -6.57 2.44 -0.30
CA LEU A 34 -5.12 2.33 -0.39
C LEU A 34 -4.67 0.89 -0.63
N TYR A 35 -5.24 -0.07 0.09
CA TYR A 35 -4.89 -1.48 -0.04
C TYR A 35 -5.22 -2.01 -1.44
N GLY A 36 -6.38 -1.65 -1.97
CA GLY A 36 -6.79 -2.02 -3.30
C GLY A 36 -5.85 -1.46 -4.36
N TRP A 37 -5.47 -0.19 -4.23
CA TRP A 37 -4.56 0.45 -5.16
C TRP A 37 -3.12 -0.09 -5.06
N LEU A 38 -2.62 -0.36 -3.86
CA LEU A 38 -1.27 -0.88 -3.68
C LEU A 38 -1.12 -2.33 -4.18
N ALA A 39 -2.06 -3.19 -3.88
CA ALA A 39 -1.86 -4.63 -4.04
C ALA A 39 -3.12 -5.43 -4.39
N GLY A 40 -4.25 -4.78 -4.61
CA GLY A 40 -5.50 -5.47 -4.89
C GLY A 40 -6.13 -6.15 -3.69
N VAL A 41 -5.67 -5.85 -2.48
CA VAL A 41 -6.22 -6.41 -1.24
C VAL A 41 -7.44 -5.60 -0.81
N ARG A 42 -8.55 -6.29 -0.49
CA ARG A 42 -9.81 -5.63 -0.13
C ARG A 42 -10.22 -4.57 -1.14
N ASN A 43 -10.03 -4.85 -2.41
CA ASN A 43 -10.24 -3.92 -3.51
C ASN A 43 -11.72 -3.81 -3.90
N TYR A 44 -12.54 -3.37 -2.96
CA TYR A 44 -13.97 -3.16 -3.20
C TYR A 44 -14.22 -2.01 -4.18
N SER A 45 -13.28 -1.07 -4.26
CA SER A 45 -13.35 0.05 -5.21
C SER A 45 -13.11 -0.40 -6.65
N ALA A 46 -12.59 -1.61 -6.86
CA ALA A 46 -12.30 -2.20 -8.17
C ALA A 46 -11.37 -1.34 -9.02
N VAL A 47 -10.35 -0.75 -8.38
CA VAL A 47 -9.31 0.01 -9.07
C VAL A 47 -8.21 -0.91 -9.57
N THR A 48 -7.44 -0.46 -10.56
CA THR A 48 -6.28 -1.21 -11.04
C THR A 48 -5.15 -1.08 -10.03
N PRO A 49 -4.64 -2.18 -9.44
CA PRO A 49 -3.52 -2.09 -8.51
C PRO A 49 -2.24 -1.62 -9.21
N LEU A 50 -1.37 -0.96 -8.43
CA LEU A 50 -0.01 -0.66 -8.90
C LEU A 50 0.71 -1.93 -9.34
N SER A 51 0.51 -3.00 -8.59
CA SER A 51 1.08 -4.31 -8.88
C SER A 51 0.27 -5.38 -8.15
N LYS A 52 0.26 -6.58 -8.67
CA LYS A 52 -0.10 -7.74 -7.85
C LYS A 52 0.96 -7.88 -6.75
N PRO A 53 0.63 -8.53 -5.61
CA PRO A 53 1.62 -8.75 -4.57
C PRO A 53 2.89 -9.40 -5.13
N ARG A 54 4.02 -8.74 -4.92
CA ARG A 54 5.31 -9.15 -5.47
C ARG A 54 6.04 -10.17 -4.60
N GLY A 55 5.54 -10.40 -3.39
CA GLY A 55 6.26 -11.12 -2.34
C GLY A 55 7.27 -10.22 -1.64
N LEU A 56 7.98 -10.74 -0.68
CA LEU A 56 9.10 -10.02 -0.08
C LEU A 56 10.21 -9.86 -1.13
N PRO A 57 10.92 -8.71 -1.13
CA PRO A 57 12.10 -8.59 -1.99
C PRO A 57 13.09 -9.70 -1.70
N GLY A 58 13.71 -10.25 -2.76
CA GLY A 58 14.70 -11.31 -2.58
C GLY A 58 15.90 -10.89 -1.72
N ASP A 59 16.21 -9.60 -1.75
CA ASP A 59 17.28 -8.97 -0.97
C ASP A 59 16.76 -8.18 0.25
N ALA A 60 15.58 -8.53 0.75
CA ALA A 60 15.04 -7.92 1.95
C ALA A 60 15.97 -8.14 3.15
N SER A 61 15.98 -7.18 4.07
CA SER A 61 16.76 -7.32 5.30
C SER A 61 16.31 -8.55 6.09
N ALA A 62 17.23 -9.15 6.83
CA ALA A 62 16.94 -10.32 7.65
C ALA A 62 15.86 -10.02 8.69
N SER A 63 15.85 -8.79 9.25
CA SER A 63 14.86 -8.42 10.24
C SER A 63 13.44 -8.36 9.67
N LEU A 64 13.25 -7.93 8.42
CA LEU A 64 11.91 -7.93 7.80
C LEU A 64 11.46 -9.34 7.42
N LYS A 65 12.37 -10.19 6.95
CA LYS A 65 12.06 -11.61 6.70
C LYS A 65 11.57 -12.30 7.97
N GLU A 66 12.25 -12.05 9.08
CA GLU A 66 11.88 -12.60 10.38
C GLU A 66 10.50 -12.09 10.84
N LYS A 67 10.26 -10.78 10.72
CA LYS A 67 8.98 -10.19 11.09
C LYS A 67 7.82 -10.79 10.29
N TYR A 68 7.97 -10.96 8.99
CA TYR A 68 6.93 -11.53 8.15
C TYR A 68 6.61 -12.98 8.52
N ASN A 69 7.62 -13.76 8.87
CA ASN A 69 7.46 -15.17 9.24
C ASN A 69 6.98 -15.39 10.68
N ASP A 70 6.83 -14.31 11.45
CA ASP A 70 6.46 -14.36 12.86
C ASP A 70 4.97 -14.65 13.10
N ASP A 71 4.12 -14.47 12.09
CA ASP A 71 2.67 -14.67 12.21
C ASP A 71 2.13 -15.32 10.93
N ASP A 72 1.43 -16.44 11.10
CA ASP A 72 0.83 -17.19 9.98
C ASP A 72 -0.34 -16.45 9.33
N ASP A 73 -0.92 -15.45 10.01
CA ASP A 73 -2.01 -14.65 9.47
C ASP A 73 -1.54 -13.55 8.49
N TYR A 74 -0.23 -13.32 8.40
CA TYR A 74 0.33 -12.37 7.44
C TYR A 74 0.27 -12.92 6.03
N HIS A 75 -0.17 -12.09 5.08
CA HIS A 75 -0.34 -12.50 3.69
C HIS A 75 -0.12 -11.35 2.73
N SER A 76 -0.03 -11.69 1.46
CA SER A 76 0.06 -10.73 0.35
C SER A 76 1.23 -9.76 0.49
N ALA A 77 2.39 -10.26 0.91
CA ALA A 77 3.60 -9.46 1.02
C ALA A 77 3.94 -8.85 -0.34
N SER A 78 4.39 -7.60 -0.31
CA SER A 78 4.80 -6.88 -1.51
C SER A 78 5.76 -5.75 -1.15
N TRP A 79 6.16 -5.01 -2.16
CA TRP A 79 7.01 -3.83 -1.98
C TRP A 79 6.77 -2.86 -3.13
N VAL A 80 7.09 -1.60 -2.88
CA VAL A 80 7.02 -0.55 -3.89
C VAL A 80 8.19 0.40 -3.66
N SER A 81 8.85 0.81 -4.74
CA SER A 81 9.96 1.76 -4.64
C SER A 81 9.44 3.19 -4.47
N LEU A 82 10.26 4.05 -3.90
CA LEU A 82 9.94 5.47 -3.82
C LEU A 82 9.74 6.06 -5.22
N GLU A 83 10.58 5.66 -6.20
CA GLU A 83 10.44 6.13 -7.57
C GLU A 83 9.07 5.80 -8.16
N GLU A 84 8.59 4.59 -7.97
CA GLU A 84 7.25 4.19 -8.44
C GLU A 84 6.16 5.06 -7.82
N LEU A 85 6.28 5.34 -6.53
CA LEU A 85 5.31 6.20 -5.84
C LEU A 85 5.36 7.64 -6.31
N LEU A 86 6.55 8.17 -6.64
CA LEU A 86 6.70 9.55 -7.11
C LEU A 86 6.32 9.72 -8.59
N GLU A 87 6.50 8.69 -9.41
CA GLU A 87 6.23 8.74 -10.85
C GLU A 87 4.74 8.54 -11.21
N PHE A 88 3.94 8.00 -10.29
CA PHE A 88 2.53 7.75 -10.55
C PHE A 88 1.78 9.06 -10.81
N ASP A 89 0.86 9.06 -11.78
CA ASP A 89 0.04 10.23 -12.10
C ASP A 89 -1.18 10.30 -11.18
N TYR A 90 -1.05 11.03 -10.09
CA TYR A 90 -2.12 11.20 -9.10
C TYR A 90 -3.23 12.15 -9.55
N ASP A 91 -3.04 12.84 -10.65
CA ASP A 91 -4.07 13.73 -11.22
C ASP A 91 -4.93 13.02 -12.27
N ALA A 92 -4.59 11.78 -12.59
CA ALA A 92 -5.43 10.93 -13.42
C ALA A 92 -6.74 10.59 -12.69
N MET A 93 -7.79 10.32 -13.46
CA MET A 93 -9.11 10.00 -12.95
C MET A 93 -9.23 8.52 -12.61
N VAL A 94 -9.99 8.23 -11.58
CA VAL A 94 -10.30 6.87 -11.14
C VAL A 94 -11.77 6.79 -10.74
N GLU A 95 -12.39 5.66 -10.99
CA GLU A 95 -13.75 5.37 -10.53
C GLU A 95 -13.69 4.53 -9.26
N ASP A 96 -14.29 5.02 -8.19
CA ASP A 96 -14.47 4.27 -6.95
C ASP A 96 -15.81 3.56 -6.97
N ARG A 97 -15.77 2.25 -7.15
CA ARG A 97 -16.97 1.43 -7.27
C ARG A 97 -17.42 0.80 -5.95
N ARG A 98 -16.76 1.14 -4.85
CA ARG A 98 -17.12 0.63 -3.53
C ARG A 98 -18.47 1.17 -3.07
N VAL A 99 -19.33 0.27 -2.64
CA VAL A 99 -20.59 0.58 -1.98
C VAL A 99 -20.56 -0.05 -0.60
N SER A 100 -21.00 0.69 0.39
CA SER A 100 -21.12 0.16 1.75
C SER A 100 -22.52 0.47 2.28
N THR A 101 -23.23 -0.57 2.68
CA THR A 101 -24.56 -0.43 3.26
C THR A 101 -24.61 -1.18 4.60
N PRO A 102 -25.53 -0.78 5.50
CA PRO A 102 -25.68 -1.51 6.77
C PRO A 102 -26.06 -2.98 6.61
N HIS A 103 -26.65 -3.34 5.48
CA HIS A 103 -27.16 -4.71 5.24
C HIS A 103 -26.19 -5.58 4.45
N THR A 104 -25.43 -5.01 3.54
CA THR A 104 -24.55 -5.77 2.62
C THR A 104 -23.07 -5.63 2.96
N GLY A 105 -22.71 -4.75 3.89
CA GLY A 105 -21.31 -4.44 4.17
C GLY A 105 -20.62 -3.82 2.94
N ASN A 106 -19.40 -4.25 2.64
CA ASN A 106 -18.66 -3.77 1.49
C ASN A 106 -19.05 -4.55 0.23
N ALA A 107 -19.35 -3.84 -0.83
CA ALA A 107 -19.69 -4.39 -2.13
C ALA A 107 -19.09 -3.51 -3.23
N THR A 108 -19.17 -3.99 -4.46
CA THR A 108 -18.67 -3.28 -5.64
C THR A 108 -19.82 -3.09 -6.62
N CYS A 109 -20.11 -1.87 -7.02
CA CYS A 109 -21.15 -1.60 -8.01
C CYS A 109 -20.65 -1.85 -9.44
N ALA A 110 -21.57 -1.82 -10.41
CA ALA A 110 -21.22 -2.05 -11.81
C ALA A 110 -20.32 -0.92 -12.36
N PRO A 111 -19.52 -1.20 -13.40
CA PRO A 111 -18.73 -0.16 -14.05
C PRO A 111 -19.63 1.00 -14.53
N GLY A 112 -19.18 2.22 -14.28
CA GLY A 112 -19.91 3.45 -14.62
C GLY A 112 -20.91 3.90 -13.56
N GLU A 113 -21.17 3.11 -12.53
CA GLU A 113 -22.09 3.46 -11.44
C GLU A 113 -21.38 4.01 -10.21
N GLY A 114 -20.05 4.01 -10.20
CA GLY A 114 -19.24 4.50 -9.09
C GLY A 114 -19.04 6.03 -9.16
N GLU A 115 -18.30 6.52 -8.18
CA GLU A 115 -17.93 7.94 -8.09
C GLU A 115 -16.57 8.17 -8.76
N THR A 116 -16.49 9.13 -9.67
CA THR A 116 -15.27 9.46 -10.39
C THR A 116 -14.54 10.60 -9.70
N MET A 117 -13.24 10.44 -9.49
CA MET A 117 -12.41 11.43 -8.83
C MET A 117 -10.95 11.28 -9.28
N THR A 118 -10.06 12.19 -8.88
CA THR A 118 -8.63 11.99 -9.11
C THR A 118 -8.08 10.97 -8.12
N TYR A 119 -6.96 10.33 -8.47
CA TYR A 119 -6.25 9.48 -7.50
C TYR A 119 -5.84 10.27 -6.27
N ARG A 120 -5.53 11.54 -6.42
CA ARG A 120 -5.19 12.42 -5.30
C ARG A 120 -6.33 12.48 -4.27
N GLU A 121 -7.55 12.67 -4.73
CA GLU A 121 -8.73 12.63 -3.87
C GLU A 121 -8.99 11.23 -3.32
N PHE A 122 -8.83 10.23 -4.16
CA PHE A 122 -9.07 8.83 -3.81
C PHE A 122 -8.15 8.35 -2.67
N LEU A 123 -6.85 8.64 -2.78
CA LEU A 123 -5.86 8.20 -1.79
C LEU A 123 -5.87 9.09 -0.53
N GLY A 124 -6.17 10.37 -0.68
CA GLY A 124 -6.39 11.26 0.43
C GLY A 124 -5.11 11.89 1.01
N LYS A 125 -5.33 12.85 1.90
CA LYS A 125 -4.28 13.69 2.48
C LYS A 125 -3.20 12.90 3.23
N ASN A 126 -3.60 11.91 4.02
CA ASN A 126 -2.65 11.13 4.83
C ASN A 126 -1.63 10.41 3.96
N PHE A 127 -2.05 9.89 2.82
CA PHE A 127 -1.12 9.24 1.90
C PHE A 127 -0.01 10.19 1.45
N PHE A 128 -0.35 11.42 1.07
CA PHE A 128 0.63 12.39 0.58
C PHE A 128 1.54 12.92 1.69
N GLU A 129 1.05 13.02 2.91
CA GLU A 129 1.88 13.35 4.07
C GLU A 129 2.94 12.27 4.29
N GLU A 130 2.55 11.01 4.20
CA GLU A 130 3.46 9.87 4.32
C GLU A 130 4.44 9.79 3.15
N LEU A 131 3.98 10.06 1.94
CA LEU A 131 4.84 10.11 0.77
C LEU A 131 5.92 11.19 0.91
N GLY A 132 5.57 12.35 1.48
CA GLY A 132 6.52 13.42 1.79
C GLY A 132 7.60 12.96 2.76
N LYS A 133 7.24 12.20 3.79
CA LYS A 133 8.21 11.63 4.74
C LYS A 133 9.14 10.63 4.07
N LEU A 134 8.62 9.78 3.18
CA LEU A 134 9.44 8.83 2.41
C LEU A 134 10.44 9.57 1.51
N LYS A 135 9.99 10.64 0.87
CA LYS A 135 10.85 11.47 0.02
C LYS A 135 12.04 12.07 0.79
N GLU A 136 11.82 12.45 2.04
CA GLU A 136 12.89 12.98 2.91
C GLU A 136 13.93 11.92 3.28
N ILE A 137 13.56 10.65 3.32
CA ILE A 137 14.48 9.56 3.61
C ILE A 137 15.49 9.35 2.47
N GLY A 138 15.09 9.64 1.23
CA GLY A 138 15.93 9.45 0.05
C GLY A 138 15.66 8.09 -0.61
N THR A 139 16.70 7.44 -1.14
CA THR A 139 16.55 6.15 -1.82
C THR A 139 16.02 5.10 -0.88
N CYS A 140 14.74 4.75 -1.04
CA CYS A 140 14.06 3.80 -0.17
C CYS A 140 12.98 3.03 -0.92
N ARG A 141 12.47 2.00 -0.27
CA ARG A 141 11.29 1.27 -0.70
C ARG A 141 10.43 0.97 0.51
N VAL A 142 9.14 0.78 0.29
CA VAL A 142 8.20 0.33 1.31
C VAL A 142 7.98 -1.15 1.09
N VAL A 143 8.28 -1.95 2.12
CA VAL A 143 7.95 -3.38 2.16
C VAL A 143 6.73 -3.52 3.05
N PHE A 144 5.72 -4.22 2.60
CA PHE A 144 4.47 -4.29 3.34
C PHE A 144 3.79 -5.64 3.18
N TRP A 145 2.90 -5.95 4.11
CA TRP A 145 2.04 -7.12 4.07
C TRP A 145 0.75 -6.82 4.83
N PHE A 146 -0.17 -7.75 4.77
CA PHE A 146 -1.49 -7.60 5.35
C PHE A 146 -1.77 -8.68 6.38
N ASP A 147 -2.71 -8.36 7.25
CA ASP A 147 -3.14 -9.20 8.36
C ASP A 147 -4.67 -9.12 8.40
N SER A 148 -5.34 -10.27 8.31
CA SER A 148 -6.81 -10.34 8.34
C SER A 148 -7.35 -11.66 8.86
#